data_e485b77859412f825e842123a267d948
#
_entry.id   e485b77859412f825e842123a267d948
#
_cell.length_a   1.000
_cell.length_b   1.000
_cell.length_c   1.000
_cell.angle_alpha   90.00
_cell.angle_beta   90.00
_cell.angle_gamma   90.00
#
_symmetry.space_group_name_H-M   'P 1'
#
loop_
_entity.id
_entity.type
_entity.pdbx_description
1 polymer ?
#
loop_
_entity_poly.entity_id
_entity_poly.type
_entity_poly.pdbx_seq_one_letter_code
_entity_poly.pdbx_strand_id
1 'polypeptide(L)'
;YSYKHNYIEFSSNIYRVGTYHYNWYGETEIFILLKGRVEMSCNDEVFTLEPLDAVIISPQVGHSTLALEEDVIAFSIRVGHEFYQQYDSEFGSYYFVVRSDESTRHNQFFTTLRHHAAMMMLLMAKGESPVHLMWVEHHYLALAGDVFREFDPVKLVHENARPGDIKPATFDKMIAYIDEHYQQKIELEDIAKIGGYNVAYTSQFFKRQMGISFIDYLLRLRLREATTRLTSSDEAVARIASSCGFADIKAFNVAFKKHFHLTPTEYRKQVKEIGRKTTLQNGVEIVSVENQDVLDLLHSFLSYEDDSRAKSELEFMSQKLETLKAKLADVVKAL
;
A
#
# COMPACT_ATOMS: atom_id res chain seq x y z
N TYR A 1 6.04 1.64 10.47
CA TYR A 1 6.61 0.57 11.30
C TYR A 1 6.91 -0.66 10.46
N SER A 2 7.95 -1.42 10.82
CA SER A 2 8.27 -2.73 10.24
C SER A 2 8.50 -3.72 11.37
N TYR A 3 8.03 -4.94 11.19
CA TYR A 3 8.13 -6.01 12.17
C TYR A 3 8.55 -7.31 11.48
N LYS A 4 9.51 -8.02 12.09
CA LYS A 4 9.91 -9.35 11.64
C LYS A 4 10.30 -10.22 12.83
N HIS A 5 9.58 -11.32 13.03
CA HIS A 5 9.88 -12.33 14.02
C HIS A 5 9.39 -13.69 13.54
N ASN A 6 10.28 -14.66 13.49
CA ASN A 6 10.00 -15.97 12.88
C ASN A 6 9.46 -15.82 11.44
N TYR A 7 8.22 -16.24 11.22
CA TYR A 7 7.52 -16.18 9.94
C TYR A 7 6.54 -15.00 9.83
N ILE A 8 6.43 -14.21 10.90
CA ILE A 8 5.60 -13.01 10.90
C ILE A 8 6.46 -11.86 10.40
N GLU A 9 6.11 -11.37 9.22
CA GLU A 9 6.74 -10.19 8.64
C GLU A 9 5.64 -9.27 8.11
N PHE A 10 5.64 -8.03 8.57
CA PHE A 10 4.74 -7.01 8.07
C PHE A 10 5.36 -5.62 8.16
N SER A 11 4.86 -4.72 7.33
CA SER A 11 5.12 -3.29 7.45
C SER A 11 3.78 -2.53 7.48
N SER A 12 3.73 -1.45 8.23
CA SER A 12 2.52 -0.64 8.36
C SER A 12 2.84 0.85 8.31
N ASN A 13 2.05 1.59 7.55
CA ASN A 13 2.24 3.02 7.39
C ASN A 13 0.89 3.74 7.34
N ILE A 14 0.83 4.91 7.97
CA ILE A 14 -0.24 5.88 7.76
C ILE A 14 0.35 7.02 6.95
N TYR A 15 -0.31 7.39 5.88
CA TYR A 15 0.23 8.36 4.94
C TYR A 15 -0.85 9.20 4.26
N ARG A 16 -0.47 10.40 3.81
CA ARG A 16 -1.32 11.18 2.92
C ARG A 16 -1.28 10.56 1.54
N VAL A 17 -2.45 10.23 1.05
CA VAL A 17 -2.59 9.82 -0.35
C VAL A 17 -2.43 11.09 -1.19
N GLY A 18 -1.35 11.12 -1.91
CA GLY A 18 -1.06 12.22 -2.83
C GLY A 18 -1.65 11.94 -4.20
N THR A 19 -0.99 12.53 -5.16
CA THR A 19 -1.16 12.29 -6.56
C THR A 19 -0.75 10.87 -6.91
N TYR A 20 -1.38 10.31 -7.89
CA TYR A 20 -1.27 8.99 -8.44
C TYR A 20 -0.02 8.19 -8.00
N HIS A 21 -0.23 7.17 -7.19
CA HIS A 21 0.81 6.27 -6.72
C HIS A 21 0.50 4.86 -7.23
N TYR A 22 1.40 4.33 -8.06
CA TYR A 22 1.28 2.95 -8.52
C TYR A 22 2.09 2.05 -7.61
N ASN A 23 1.45 1.00 -7.12
CA ASN A 23 2.02 0.04 -6.20
C ASN A 23 1.98 -1.36 -6.83
N TRP A 24 3.05 -2.10 -6.60
CA TRP A 24 3.13 -3.51 -6.92
C TRP A 24 4.05 -4.17 -5.91
N TYR A 25 3.47 -4.96 -5.05
CA TYR A 25 4.20 -5.59 -3.95
C TYR A 25 4.22 -7.11 -4.11
N GLY A 26 5.30 -7.76 -3.62
CA GLY A 26 5.37 -9.20 -3.41
C GLY A 26 4.61 -9.67 -2.18
N GLU A 27 3.96 -8.75 -1.47
CA GLU A 27 3.27 -8.92 -0.20
C GLU A 27 1.77 -8.73 -0.39
N THR A 28 0.97 -9.32 0.48
CA THR A 28 -0.46 -8.97 0.58
C THR A 28 -0.59 -7.58 1.17
N GLU A 29 -1.31 -6.69 0.51
CA GLU A 29 -1.60 -5.37 1.06
C GLU A 29 -3.02 -5.29 1.59
N ILE A 30 -3.16 -4.70 2.77
CA ILE A 30 -4.44 -4.27 3.35
C ILE A 30 -4.42 -2.75 3.36
N PHE A 31 -5.21 -2.15 2.51
CA PHE A 31 -5.40 -0.71 2.41
C PHE A 31 -6.69 -0.31 3.10
N ILE A 32 -6.65 0.66 4.01
CA ILE A 32 -7.82 1.20 4.73
C ILE A 32 -7.84 2.71 4.53
N LEU A 33 -8.95 3.24 4.01
CA LEU A 33 -9.11 4.68 3.86
C LEU A 33 -9.61 5.28 5.18
N LEU A 34 -8.78 6.13 5.78
CA LEU A 34 -9.10 6.80 7.05
C LEU A 34 -9.89 8.09 6.83
N LYS A 35 -9.50 8.90 5.84
CA LYS A 35 -10.09 10.22 5.59
C LYS A 35 -10.06 10.56 4.11
N GLY A 36 -11.10 11.24 3.64
CA GLY A 36 -11.22 11.72 2.27
C GLY A 36 -11.67 10.64 1.29
N ARG A 37 -11.54 10.87 0.00
CA ARG A 37 -11.94 9.95 -1.08
C ARG A 37 -10.76 9.61 -1.98
N VAL A 38 -10.68 8.35 -2.39
CA VAL A 38 -9.63 7.81 -3.25
C VAL A 38 -10.24 7.10 -4.43
N GLU A 39 -9.78 7.42 -5.64
CA GLU A 39 -9.95 6.52 -6.77
C GLU A 39 -8.84 5.47 -6.74
N MET A 40 -9.21 4.21 -6.76
CA MET A 40 -8.29 3.10 -6.88
C MET A 40 -8.51 2.39 -8.21
N SER A 41 -7.42 2.18 -8.94
CA SER A 41 -7.40 1.30 -10.11
C SER A 41 -6.68 0.03 -9.75
N CYS A 42 -7.34 -1.08 -9.88
CA CYS A 42 -6.81 -2.40 -9.54
C CYS A 42 -7.44 -3.43 -10.47
N ASN A 43 -6.61 -4.23 -11.14
CA ASN A 43 -7.06 -5.35 -11.95
C ASN A 43 -8.16 -5.03 -12.98
N ASP A 44 -7.93 -4.07 -13.86
CA ASP A 44 -8.88 -3.57 -14.89
C ASP A 44 -10.15 -2.89 -14.33
N GLU A 45 -10.33 -2.84 -13.02
CA GLU A 45 -11.42 -2.11 -12.37
C GLU A 45 -10.92 -0.76 -11.84
N VAL A 46 -11.80 0.24 -11.95
CA VAL A 46 -11.61 1.54 -11.31
C VAL A 46 -12.80 1.79 -10.40
N PHE A 47 -12.53 2.07 -9.15
CA PHE A 47 -13.56 2.30 -8.15
C PHE A 47 -13.15 3.39 -7.16
N THR A 48 -14.14 4.00 -6.53
CA THR A 48 -13.92 5.01 -5.50
C THR A 48 -14.06 4.38 -4.12
N LEU A 49 -13.13 4.72 -3.22
CA LEU A 49 -13.19 4.38 -1.81
C LEU A 49 -13.60 5.61 -1.01
N GLU A 50 -14.47 5.38 -0.06
CA GLU A 50 -14.93 6.33 0.94
C GLU A 50 -14.27 6.02 2.30
N PRO A 51 -14.30 6.93 3.29
CA PRO A 51 -13.79 6.65 4.63
C PRO A 51 -14.35 5.34 5.21
N LEU A 52 -13.49 4.57 5.87
CA LEU A 52 -13.74 3.23 6.40
C LEU A 52 -13.71 2.11 5.35
N ASP A 53 -13.67 2.42 4.07
CA ASP A 53 -13.48 1.36 3.07
C ASP A 53 -12.09 0.73 3.22
N ALA A 54 -12.06 -0.56 2.99
CA ALA A 54 -10.84 -1.35 3.00
C ALA A 54 -10.72 -2.19 1.72
N VAL A 55 -9.50 -2.37 1.26
CA VAL A 55 -9.16 -3.24 0.13
C VAL A 55 -8.04 -4.17 0.56
N ILE A 56 -8.21 -5.47 0.31
CA ILE A 56 -7.18 -6.48 0.48
C ILE A 56 -6.73 -6.91 -0.90
N ILE A 57 -5.44 -6.79 -1.15
CA ILE A 57 -4.84 -7.02 -2.46
C ILE A 57 -3.80 -8.12 -2.31
N SER A 58 -3.96 -9.22 -3.07
CA SER A 58 -3.01 -10.31 -3.05
C SER A 58 -1.64 -9.92 -3.61
N PRO A 59 -0.58 -10.69 -3.31
CA PRO A 59 0.73 -10.47 -3.89
C PRO A 59 0.70 -10.38 -5.41
N GLN A 60 1.60 -9.58 -5.98
CA GLN A 60 1.78 -9.43 -7.43
C GLN A 60 0.59 -8.78 -8.16
N VAL A 61 -0.37 -8.19 -7.47
CA VAL A 61 -1.46 -7.42 -8.07
C VAL A 61 -1.11 -5.94 -8.11
N GLY A 62 -0.98 -5.43 -9.32
CA GLY A 62 -0.72 -4.01 -9.55
C GLY A 62 -1.95 -3.15 -9.27
N HIS A 63 -1.78 -2.10 -8.51
CA HIS A 63 -2.85 -1.16 -8.21
C HIS A 63 -2.32 0.27 -8.10
N SER A 64 -3.23 1.21 -8.20
CA SER A 64 -2.88 2.62 -8.05
C SER A 64 -3.95 3.38 -7.30
N THR A 65 -3.52 4.40 -6.58
CA THR A 65 -4.40 5.30 -5.83
C THR A 65 -4.26 6.72 -6.32
N LEU A 66 -5.37 7.44 -6.39
CA LEU A 66 -5.44 8.86 -6.73
C LEU A 66 -6.36 9.55 -5.71
N ALA A 67 -5.84 10.51 -4.96
CA ALA A 67 -6.65 11.33 -4.10
C ALA A 67 -7.63 12.19 -4.93
N LEU A 68 -8.90 12.15 -4.59
CA LEU A 68 -9.94 12.92 -5.27
C LEU A 68 -10.19 14.28 -4.63
N GLU A 69 -9.61 14.51 -3.44
CA GLU A 69 -9.72 15.75 -2.68
C GLU A 69 -8.44 16.02 -1.88
N GLU A 70 -8.37 17.15 -1.20
CA GLU A 70 -7.24 17.48 -0.33
C GLU A 70 -7.33 16.71 1.00
N ASP A 71 -6.16 16.48 1.62
CA ASP A 71 -6.04 15.88 2.95
C ASP A 71 -6.60 14.45 3.08
N VAL A 72 -6.37 13.63 2.08
CA VAL A 72 -6.73 12.21 2.08
C VAL A 72 -5.70 11.41 2.86
N ILE A 73 -6.14 10.63 3.85
CA ILE A 73 -5.28 9.82 4.71
C ILE A 73 -5.65 8.35 4.56
N ALA A 74 -4.65 7.53 4.31
CA ALA A 74 -4.78 6.08 4.24
C ALA A 74 -3.86 5.37 5.24
N PHE A 75 -4.27 4.17 5.59
CA PHE A 75 -3.51 3.24 6.40
C PHE A 75 -3.25 1.97 5.57
N SER A 76 -2.00 1.62 5.36
CA SER A 76 -1.60 0.41 4.64
C SER A 76 -0.83 -0.52 5.56
N ILE A 77 -1.20 -1.80 5.53
CA ILE A 77 -0.43 -2.90 6.13
C ILE A 77 -0.04 -3.84 5.01
N ARG A 78 1.24 -4.15 4.91
CA ARG A 78 1.75 -5.15 3.98
C ARG A 78 2.25 -6.35 4.76
N VAL A 79 1.76 -7.51 4.38
CA VAL A 79 1.97 -8.79 5.06
C VAL A 79 2.76 -9.73 4.16
N GLY A 80 3.90 -10.21 4.65
CA GLY A 80 4.74 -11.16 3.94
C GLY A 80 3.99 -12.48 3.67
N HIS A 81 4.12 -12.99 2.46
CA HIS A 81 3.44 -14.23 2.05
C HIS A 81 4.05 -15.49 2.68
N GLU A 82 5.27 -15.43 3.20
CA GLU A 82 5.96 -16.56 3.84
C GLU A 82 5.19 -17.14 5.03
N PHE A 83 4.46 -16.29 5.76
CA PHE A 83 3.59 -16.73 6.84
C PHE A 83 2.48 -17.65 6.31
N TYR A 84 1.79 -17.23 5.27
CA TYR A 84 0.68 -17.99 4.71
C TYR A 84 1.12 -19.29 4.03
N GLN A 85 2.32 -19.31 3.44
CA GLN A 85 2.88 -20.49 2.77
C GLN A 85 3.17 -21.65 3.72
N GLN A 86 3.26 -21.41 5.03
CA GLN A 86 3.39 -22.47 6.02
C GLN A 86 2.10 -23.29 6.19
N TYR A 87 0.96 -22.66 5.97
CA TYR A 87 -0.36 -23.29 6.05
C TYR A 87 -0.84 -23.76 4.68
N ASP A 88 -0.48 -23.04 3.63
CA ASP A 88 -0.76 -23.39 2.27
C ASP A 88 0.39 -22.96 1.34
N SER A 89 1.18 -23.93 0.89
CA SER A 89 2.36 -23.72 0.05
C SER A 89 2.07 -23.03 -1.29
N GLU A 90 0.81 -23.07 -1.72
CA GLU A 90 0.36 -22.45 -2.98
C GLU A 90 -0.16 -21.02 -2.78
N PHE A 91 -0.16 -20.49 -1.56
CA PHE A 91 -0.74 -19.18 -1.25
C PHE A 91 -0.20 -18.05 -2.14
N GLY A 92 1.09 -18.07 -2.47
CA GLY A 92 1.69 -17.07 -3.38
C GLY A 92 1.16 -17.09 -4.82
N SER A 93 0.43 -18.16 -5.20
CA SER A 93 -0.22 -18.28 -6.51
C SER A 93 -1.69 -17.85 -6.50
N TYR A 94 -2.25 -17.52 -5.33
CA TYR A 94 -3.63 -17.09 -5.22
C TYR A 94 -3.80 -15.64 -5.64
N TYR A 95 -4.85 -15.43 -6.39
CA TYR A 95 -5.27 -14.10 -6.80
C TYR A 95 -6.57 -13.74 -6.08
N PHE A 96 -6.56 -12.61 -5.38
CA PHE A 96 -7.76 -12.02 -4.81
C PHE A 96 -7.63 -10.52 -4.69
N VAL A 97 -8.71 -9.83 -4.95
CA VAL A 97 -8.93 -8.44 -4.59
C VAL A 97 -10.27 -8.39 -3.89
N VAL A 98 -10.24 -8.06 -2.63
CA VAL A 98 -11.43 -7.97 -1.79
C VAL A 98 -11.57 -6.54 -1.37
N ARG A 99 -12.73 -5.96 -1.59
CA ARG A 99 -13.02 -4.58 -1.20
C ARG A 99 -14.33 -4.46 -0.46
N SER A 100 -14.39 -3.52 0.47
CA SER A 100 -15.66 -3.03 0.98
C SER A 100 -16.25 -1.97 0.06
N ASP A 101 -17.54 -1.73 0.23
CA ASP A 101 -18.32 -0.68 -0.38
C ASP A 101 -19.37 -0.16 0.62
N GLU A 102 -20.24 0.75 0.20
CA GLU A 102 -21.28 1.33 1.04
C GLU A 102 -22.13 0.26 1.76
N SER A 103 -22.38 -0.89 1.12
CA SER A 103 -23.22 -1.96 1.68
C SER A 103 -22.47 -2.88 2.64
N THR A 104 -21.16 -2.98 2.51
CA THR A 104 -20.33 -3.99 3.20
C THR A 104 -19.35 -3.40 4.20
N ARG A 105 -19.03 -2.08 4.13
CA ARG A 105 -18.02 -1.45 4.98
C ARG A 105 -18.28 -1.60 6.49
N HIS A 106 -19.53 -1.78 6.89
CA HIS A 106 -19.95 -1.97 8.28
C HIS A 106 -20.24 -3.43 8.64
N ASN A 107 -20.00 -4.38 7.74
CA ASN A 107 -20.15 -5.79 8.09
C ASN A 107 -19.10 -6.23 9.13
N GLN A 108 -19.35 -7.36 9.78
CA GLN A 108 -18.50 -7.88 10.85
C GLN A 108 -17.05 -8.06 10.39
N PHE A 109 -16.82 -8.60 9.20
CA PHE A 109 -15.48 -8.86 8.69
C PHE A 109 -14.65 -7.58 8.57
N PHE A 110 -15.13 -6.55 7.84
CA PHE A 110 -14.39 -5.31 7.67
C PHE A 110 -14.24 -4.51 8.96
N THR A 111 -15.19 -4.63 9.87
CA THR A 111 -15.10 -4.00 11.20
C THR A 111 -13.99 -4.66 12.04
N THR A 112 -13.95 -6.00 12.08
CA THR A 112 -12.91 -6.76 12.78
C THR A 112 -11.53 -6.54 12.15
N LEU A 113 -11.45 -6.48 10.81
CA LEU A 113 -10.21 -6.17 10.08
C LEU A 113 -9.63 -4.81 10.50
N ARG A 114 -10.46 -3.76 10.53
CA ARG A 114 -10.02 -2.43 10.98
C ARG A 114 -9.60 -2.42 12.45
N HIS A 115 -10.33 -3.15 13.32
CA HIS A 115 -9.98 -3.29 14.72
C HIS A 115 -8.58 -3.89 14.89
N HIS A 116 -8.30 -5.04 14.30
CA HIS A 116 -6.98 -5.66 14.41
C HIS A 116 -5.87 -4.80 13.79
N ALA A 117 -6.12 -4.18 12.66
CA ALA A 117 -5.19 -3.25 12.02
C ALA A 117 -4.84 -2.07 12.94
N ALA A 118 -5.85 -1.43 13.54
CA ALA A 118 -5.65 -0.32 14.47
C ALA A 118 -4.89 -0.74 15.73
N MET A 119 -5.24 -1.90 16.31
CA MET A 119 -4.54 -2.43 17.48
C MET A 119 -3.06 -2.69 17.21
N MET A 120 -2.73 -3.31 16.08
CA MET A 120 -1.33 -3.50 15.68
C MET A 120 -0.58 -2.17 15.61
N MET A 121 -1.15 -1.16 14.95
CA MET A 121 -0.53 0.16 14.79
C MET A 121 -0.34 0.86 16.14
N LEU A 122 -1.36 0.89 16.99
CA LEU A 122 -1.32 1.54 18.31
C LEU A 122 -0.34 0.86 19.25
N LEU A 123 -0.23 -0.47 19.20
CA LEU A 123 0.73 -1.23 20.01
C LEU A 123 2.17 -0.99 19.55
N MET A 124 2.42 -0.97 18.24
CA MET A 124 3.74 -0.63 17.67
C MET A 124 4.16 0.80 18.05
N ALA A 125 3.23 1.74 18.07
CA ALA A 125 3.50 3.12 18.49
C ALA A 125 3.90 3.23 19.97
N LYS A 126 3.46 2.31 20.83
CA LYS A 126 3.84 2.26 22.26
C LYS A 126 5.25 1.71 22.52
N GLY A 127 5.92 1.19 21.48
CA GLY A 127 7.28 0.67 21.56
C GLY A 127 7.37 -0.86 21.66
N GLU A 128 8.59 -1.36 21.54
CA GLU A 128 8.91 -2.78 21.37
C GLU A 128 9.09 -3.53 22.70
N SER A 129 8.16 -3.40 23.65
CA SER A 129 8.20 -4.26 24.84
C SER A 129 7.77 -5.69 24.47
N PRO A 130 8.31 -6.75 25.11
CA PRO A 130 7.90 -8.13 24.81
C PRO A 130 6.38 -8.35 24.86
N VAL A 131 5.71 -7.68 25.79
CA VAL A 131 4.25 -7.79 25.93
C VAL A 131 3.53 -7.13 24.75
N HIS A 132 3.99 -5.94 24.31
CA HIS A 132 3.41 -5.29 23.14
C HIS A 132 3.60 -6.13 21.88
N LEU A 133 4.78 -6.71 21.70
CA LEU A 133 5.07 -7.56 20.53
C LEU A 133 4.19 -8.80 20.51
N MET A 134 3.98 -9.46 21.65
CA MET A 134 3.06 -10.61 21.75
C MET A 134 1.62 -10.25 21.35
N TRP A 135 1.15 -9.05 21.75
CA TRP A 135 -0.17 -8.59 21.35
C TRP A 135 -0.25 -8.17 19.90
N VAL A 136 0.81 -7.58 19.35
CA VAL A 136 0.92 -7.31 17.93
C VAL A 136 0.80 -8.60 17.12
N GLU A 137 1.52 -9.67 17.51
CA GLU A 137 1.42 -10.99 16.90
C GLU A 137 0.02 -11.61 17.05
N HIS A 138 -0.62 -11.45 18.22
CA HIS A 138 -1.99 -11.89 18.42
C HIS A 138 -2.95 -11.26 17.39
N HIS A 139 -2.92 -9.93 17.26
CA HIS A 139 -3.77 -9.23 16.32
C HIS A 139 -3.42 -9.53 14.86
N TYR A 140 -2.15 -9.72 14.56
CA TYR A 140 -1.71 -10.19 13.24
C TYR A 140 -2.29 -11.55 12.88
N LEU A 141 -2.21 -12.53 13.79
CA LEU A 141 -2.73 -13.89 13.59
C LEU A 141 -4.26 -13.89 13.44
N ALA A 142 -4.94 -13.08 14.24
CA ALA A 142 -6.40 -12.93 14.14
C ALA A 142 -6.80 -12.33 12.79
N LEU A 143 -6.15 -11.24 12.36
CA LEU A 143 -6.38 -10.60 11.07
C LEU A 143 -6.10 -11.57 9.91
N ALA A 144 -4.98 -12.28 9.93
CA ALA A 144 -4.64 -13.27 8.94
C ALA A 144 -5.67 -14.39 8.86
N GLY A 145 -6.09 -14.93 10.02
CA GLY A 145 -7.11 -15.99 10.11
C GLY A 145 -8.48 -15.54 9.60
N ASP A 146 -8.88 -14.29 9.88
CA ASP A 146 -10.13 -13.71 9.39
C ASP A 146 -10.13 -13.57 7.88
N VAL A 147 -9.01 -13.13 7.28
CA VAL A 147 -8.87 -13.06 5.81
C VAL A 147 -9.04 -14.46 5.19
N PHE A 148 -8.40 -15.47 5.76
CA PHE A 148 -8.52 -16.85 5.27
C PHE A 148 -9.91 -17.45 5.43
N ARG A 149 -10.60 -17.14 6.53
CA ARG A 149 -11.93 -17.64 6.80
C ARG A 149 -12.98 -17.06 5.87
N GLU A 150 -12.91 -15.76 5.61
CA GLU A 150 -13.93 -15.04 4.86
C GLU A 150 -13.75 -15.19 3.34
N PHE A 151 -12.52 -15.31 2.91
CA PHE A 151 -12.22 -15.45 1.49
C PHE A 151 -11.50 -16.77 1.28
N ASP A 152 -12.25 -17.71 0.69
CA ASP A 152 -11.60 -18.86 0.06
C ASP A 152 -10.76 -18.30 -1.11
N PRO A 153 -9.42 -18.24 -0.98
CA PRO A 153 -8.61 -17.62 -2.01
C PRO A 153 -8.87 -18.39 -3.31
N VAL A 154 -9.50 -17.72 -4.26
CA VAL A 154 -9.67 -18.28 -5.58
C VAL A 154 -8.28 -18.59 -6.08
N LYS A 155 -7.90 -19.85 -6.05
CA LYS A 155 -6.73 -20.31 -6.77
C LYS A 155 -6.89 -19.75 -8.17
N LEU A 156 -6.02 -18.82 -8.54
CA LEU A 156 -5.65 -18.72 -9.92
C LEU A 156 -5.04 -20.09 -10.24
N VAL A 157 -5.93 -21.10 -10.26
CA VAL A 157 -5.65 -22.23 -11.10
C VAL A 157 -5.27 -21.53 -12.39
N HIS A 158 -4.05 -21.77 -12.82
CA HIS A 158 -3.62 -21.48 -14.18
C HIS A 158 -4.50 -22.23 -15.18
N GLU A 159 -5.83 -22.27 -14.97
CA GLU A 159 -6.82 -22.62 -15.98
C GLU A 159 -6.72 -21.69 -17.19
N ASN A 160 -6.08 -20.54 -17.01
CA ASN A 160 -5.66 -19.66 -18.08
C ASN A 160 -4.14 -19.63 -18.30
N ALA A 161 -3.32 -20.35 -17.56
CA ALA A 161 -1.94 -20.62 -17.94
C ALA A 161 -1.95 -21.53 -19.16
N ARG A 162 -2.14 -20.93 -20.32
CA ARG A 162 -2.01 -21.64 -21.57
C ARG A 162 -0.58 -22.16 -21.68
N PRO A 163 -0.35 -23.38 -22.21
CA PRO A 163 0.99 -23.80 -22.55
C PRO A 163 1.66 -22.68 -23.36
N GLY A 164 2.70 -22.04 -22.84
CA GLY A 164 3.35 -20.90 -23.45
C GLY A 164 3.16 -19.54 -22.75
N ASP A 165 2.44 -19.46 -21.64
CA ASP A 165 2.35 -18.22 -20.86
C ASP A 165 3.71 -17.72 -20.37
N ILE A 166 3.84 -16.40 -20.25
CA ILE A 166 5.08 -15.75 -19.80
C ILE A 166 5.33 -16.19 -18.34
N LYS A 167 6.52 -16.76 -18.12
CA LYS A 167 6.93 -17.16 -16.77
C LYS A 167 7.05 -15.92 -15.88
N PRO A 168 6.70 -15.99 -14.58
CA PRO A 168 6.83 -14.86 -13.66
C PRO A 168 8.21 -14.21 -13.71
N ALA A 169 9.30 -14.99 -13.63
CA ALA A 169 10.67 -14.48 -13.72
C ALA A 169 11.01 -13.79 -15.05
N THR A 170 10.27 -14.08 -16.12
CA THR A 170 10.43 -13.39 -17.41
C THR A 170 9.67 -12.07 -17.40
N PHE A 171 8.50 -12.07 -16.78
CA PHE A 171 7.73 -10.83 -16.60
C PHE A 171 8.47 -9.85 -15.70
N ASP A 172 9.07 -10.32 -14.61
CA ASP A 172 9.91 -9.49 -13.73
C ASP A 172 11.06 -8.82 -14.50
N LYS A 173 11.69 -9.54 -15.44
CA LYS A 173 12.73 -8.96 -16.31
C LYS A 173 12.16 -7.88 -17.25
N MET A 174 10.94 -8.06 -17.75
CA MET A 174 10.29 -7.04 -18.57
C MET A 174 10.03 -5.76 -17.76
N ILE A 175 9.51 -5.90 -16.54
CA ILE A 175 9.27 -4.78 -15.63
C ILE A 175 10.59 -4.09 -15.25
N ALA A 176 11.60 -4.84 -14.84
CA ALA A 176 12.92 -4.29 -14.52
C ALA A 176 13.51 -3.49 -15.70
N TYR A 177 13.37 -3.99 -16.91
CA TYR A 177 13.82 -3.26 -18.10
C TYR A 177 13.07 -1.94 -18.28
N ILE A 178 11.75 -1.92 -18.07
CA ILE A 178 10.97 -0.69 -18.16
C ILE A 178 11.42 0.32 -17.10
N ASP A 179 11.62 -0.15 -15.86
CA ASP A 179 12.04 0.68 -14.73
C ASP A 179 13.46 1.25 -14.90
N GLU A 180 14.34 0.54 -15.59
CA GLU A 180 15.70 1.01 -15.91
C GLU A 180 15.74 1.97 -17.12
N HIS A 181 14.79 1.83 -18.05
CA HIS A 181 14.86 2.53 -19.35
C HIS A 181 13.70 3.50 -19.60
N TYR A 182 12.82 3.76 -18.63
CA TYR A 182 11.61 4.61 -18.79
C TYR A 182 11.91 6.00 -19.36
N GLN A 183 13.13 6.52 -19.17
CA GLN A 183 13.56 7.82 -19.68
C GLN A 183 13.75 7.83 -21.21
N GLN A 184 13.94 6.66 -21.80
CA GLN A 184 14.18 6.48 -23.22
C GLN A 184 12.87 6.19 -23.95
N LYS A 185 12.91 6.24 -25.28
CA LYS A 185 11.81 5.71 -26.08
C LYS A 185 11.81 4.19 -25.99
N ILE A 186 10.83 3.63 -25.29
CA ILE A 186 10.59 2.19 -25.19
C ILE A 186 9.31 1.88 -25.93
N GLU A 187 9.32 0.83 -26.74
CA GLU A 187 8.16 0.32 -27.46
C GLU A 187 7.78 -1.08 -26.93
N LEU A 188 6.55 -1.48 -27.14
CA LEU A 188 6.08 -2.79 -26.68
C LEU A 188 6.85 -3.94 -27.34
N GLU A 189 7.36 -3.71 -28.55
CA GLU A 189 8.25 -4.60 -29.28
C GLU A 189 9.54 -4.92 -28.53
N ASP A 190 10.09 -3.96 -27.80
CA ASP A 190 11.31 -4.16 -27.00
C ASP A 190 11.02 -5.11 -25.82
N ILE A 191 9.87 -4.91 -25.17
CA ILE A 191 9.40 -5.75 -24.07
C ILE A 191 9.08 -7.17 -24.57
N ALA A 192 8.46 -7.28 -25.75
CA ALA A 192 8.15 -8.56 -26.38
C ALA A 192 9.43 -9.37 -26.70
N LYS A 193 10.48 -8.70 -27.19
CA LYS A 193 11.80 -9.33 -27.45
C LYS A 193 12.44 -9.88 -26.18
N ILE A 194 12.39 -9.14 -25.06
CA ILE A 194 12.93 -9.57 -23.77
C ILE A 194 12.25 -10.84 -23.30
N GLY A 195 10.93 -10.94 -23.49
CA GLY A 195 10.17 -12.14 -23.15
C GLY A 195 10.30 -13.27 -24.14
N GLY A 196 10.72 -13.00 -25.36
CA GLY A 196 10.71 -14.00 -26.45
C GLY A 196 9.32 -14.28 -26.99
N TYR A 197 8.39 -13.32 -26.90
CA TYR A 197 6.99 -13.46 -27.32
C TYR A 197 6.63 -12.47 -28.44
N ASN A 198 5.51 -12.73 -29.11
CA ASN A 198 4.98 -11.76 -30.06
C ASN A 198 4.32 -10.57 -29.35
N VAL A 199 4.29 -9.42 -30.02
CA VAL A 199 3.80 -8.14 -29.47
C VAL A 199 2.35 -8.21 -29.00
N ALA A 200 1.47 -8.84 -29.80
CA ALA A 200 0.04 -8.92 -29.49
C ALA A 200 -0.20 -9.73 -28.20
N TYR A 201 0.49 -10.87 -28.06
CA TYR A 201 0.43 -11.67 -26.84
C TYR A 201 1.01 -10.92 -25.64
N THR A 202 2.17 -10.28 -25.81
CA THR A 202 2.80 -9.47 -24.74
C THR A 202 1.88 -8.35 -24.29
N SER A 203 1.18 -7.66 -25.21
CA SER A 203 0.20 -6.63 -24.87
C SER A 203 -0.93 -7.13 -24.00
N GLN A 204 -1.54 -8.27 -24.39
CA GLN A 204 -2.63 -8.87 -23.65
C GLN A 204 -2.17 -9.38 -22.29
N PHE A 205 -1.01 -10.05 -22.26
CA PHE A 205 -0.44 -10.57 -21.03
C PHE A 205 -0.09 -9.44 -20.07
N PHE A 206 0.58 -8.38 -20.55
CA PHE A 206 0.94 -7.21 -19.75
C PHE A 206 -0.31 -6.56 -19.13
N LYS A 207 -1.35 -6.34 -19.96
CA LYS A 207 -2.60 -5.77 -19.47
C LYS A 207 -3.29 -6.68 -18.43
N ARG A 208 -3.29 -8.00 -18.64
CA ARG A 208 -3.85 -8.97 -17.69
C ARG A 208 -3.10 -8.96 -16.35
N GLN A 209 -1.75 -8.87 -16.36
CA GLN A 209 -0.94 -8.88 -15.15
C GLN A 209 -0.94 -7.54 -14.41
N MET A 210 -0.94 -6.43 -15.14
CA MET A 210 -0.80 -5.09 -14.57
C MET A 210 -2.12 -4.33 -14.44
N GLY A 211 -3.23 -4.88 -14.95
CA GLY A 211 -4.52 -4.21 -15.01
C GLY A 211 -4.57 -3.03 -15.97
N ILE A 212 -3.46 -2.60 -16.52
CA ILE A 212 -3.33 -1.44 -17.42
C ILE A 212 -2.45 -1.77 -18.62
N SER A 213 -2.57 -0.97 -19.68
CA SER A 213 -1.70 -1.13 -20.86
C SER A 213 -0.24 -0.81 -20.53
N PHE A 214 0.70 -1.38 -21.31
CA PHE A 214 2.12 -1.02 -21.23
C PHE A 214 2.35 0.51 -21.37
N ILE A 215 1.63 1.16 -22.28
CA ILE A 215 1.75 2.61 -22.49
C ILE A 215 1.29 3.37 -21.25
N ASP A 216 0.19 2.96 -20.63
CA ASP A 216 -0.30 3.59 -19.40
C ASP A 216 0.65 3.34 -18.24
N TYR A 217 1.21 2.15 -18.11
CA TYR A 217 2.23 1.84 -17.10
C TYR A 217 3.46 2.75 -17.26
N LEU A 218 4.03 2.82 -18.46
CA LEU A 218 5.19 3.65 -18.76
C LEU A 218 4.89 5.15 -18.50
N LEU A 219 3.71 5.61 -18.90
CA LEU A 219 3.28 6.99 -18.63
C LEU A 219 3.22 7.27 -17.12
N ARG A 220 2.60 6.37 -16.37
CA ARG A 220 2.46 6.49 -14.91
C ARG A 220 3.81 6.47 -14.20
N LEU A 221 4.71 5.59 -14.62
CA LEU A 221 6.09 5.54 -14.12
C LEU A 221 6.82 6.88 -14.35
N ARG A 222 6.74 7.44 -15.56
CA ARG A 222 7.33 8.74 -15.91
C ARG A 222 6.73 9.88 -15.08
N LEU A 223 5.42 9.87 -14.86
CA LEU A 223 4.73 10.86 -14.05
C LEU A 223 5.14 10.77 -12.58
N ARG A 224 5.27 9.55 -12.03
CA ARG A 224 5.76 9.31 -10.66
C ARG A 224 7.16 9.90 -10.47
N GLU A 225 8.07 9.60 -11.39
CA GLU A 225 9.43 10.14 -11.33
C GLU A 225 9.46 11.66 -11.47
N ALA A 226 8.59 12.20 -12.31
CA ALA A 226 8.45 13.66 -12.45
C ALA A 226 7.93 14.32 -11.16
N THR A 227 6.96 13.72 -10.46
CA THR A 227 6.47 14.24 -9.17
C THR A 227 7.58 14.22 -8.12
N THR A 228 8.35 13.14 -8.02
CA THR A 228 9.51 13.06 -7.13
C THR A 228 10.50 14.19 -7.39
N ARG A 229 10.85 14.45 -8.66
CA ARG A 229 11.78 15.55 -9.01
C ARG A 229 11.18 16.94 -8.80
N LEU A 230 9.90 17.11 -9.08
CA LEU A 230 9.19 18.38 -8.82
C LEU A 230 9.22 18.76 -7.33
N THR A 231 9.18 17.77 -6.44
CA THR A 231 9.17 17.98 -4.98
C THR A 231 10.56 18.09 -4.37
N SER A 232 11.52 17.31 -4.89
CA SER A 232 12.87 17.21 -4.33
C SER A 232 13.88 18.20 -4.91
N SER A 233 13.55 18.92 -6.00
CA SER A 233 14.47 19.84 -6.68
C SER A 233 13.80 21.11 -7.19
N ASP A 234 14.65 22.13 -7.46
CA ASP A 234 14.26 23.38 -8.15
C ASP A 234 14.49 23.32 -9.67
N GLU A 235 14.70 22.10 -10.20
CA GLU A 235 14.94 21.89 -11.61
C GLU A 235 13.80 22.46 -12.47
N ALA A 236 14.14 23.04 -13.63
CA ALA A 236 13.12 23.59 -14.54
C ALA A 236 12.15 22.49 -15.01
N VAL A 237 10.85 22.79 -15.02
CA VAL A 237 9.79 21.83 -15.41
C VAL A 237 10.05 21.20 -16.78
N ALA A 238 10.58 21.98 -17.74
CA ALA A 238 10.93 21.48 -19.07
C ALA A 238 12.06 20.42 -19.02
N ARG A 239 13.03 20.60 -18.13
CA ARG A 239 14.12 19.65 -17.94
C ARG A 239 13.62 18.38 -17.27
N ILE A 240 12.76 18.50 -16.25
CA ILE A 240 12.11 17.35 -15.62
C ILE A 240 11.33 16.54 -16.65
N ALA A 241 10.51 17.20 -17.48
CA ALA A 241 9.76 16.53 -18.53
C ALA A 241 10.69 15.70 -19.45
N SER A 242 11.76 16.32 -19.96
CA SER A 242 12.73 15.67 -20.82
C SER A 242 13.45 14.51 -20.12
N SER A 243 13.94 14.71 -18.90
CA SER A 243 14.66 13.68 -18.14
C SER A 243 13.77 12.53 -17.66
N CYS A 244 12.46 12.71 -17.61
CA CYS A 244 11.48 11.65 -17.34
C CYS A 244 10.98 10.95 -18.62
N GLY A 245 11.55 11.27 -19.80
CA GLY A 245 11.25 10.56 -21.05
C GLY A 245 10.01 11.06 -21.80
N PHE A 246 9.50 12.26 -21.49
CA PHE A 246 8.43 12.87 -22.29
C PHE A 246 9.00 13.45 -23.58
N ALA A 247 8.27 13.27 -24.68
CA ALA A 247 8.68 13.74 -25.99
C ALA A 247 8.85 15.28 -26.04
N ASP A 248 7.96 15.98 -25.35
CA ASP A 248 7.99 17.44 -25.21
C ASP A 248 7.24 17.90 -23.96
N ILE A 249 7.41 19.17 -23.61
CA ILE A 249 6.79 19.77 -22.44
C ILE A 249 5.25 19.87 -22.56
N LYS A 250 4.71 19.94 -23.79
CA LYS A 250 3.27 20.01 -24.02
C LYS A 250 2.62 18.67 -23.68
N ALA A 251 3.20 17.57 -24.18
CA ALA A 251 2.76 16.22 -23.86
C ALA A 251 2.82 15.96 -22.33
N PHE A 252 3.90 16.39 -21.68
CA PHE A 252 4.05 16.31 -20.23
C PHE A 252 2.94 17.07 -19.50
N ASN A 253 2.73 18.35 -19.81
CA ASN A 253 1.73 19.17 -19.15
C ASN A 253 0.30 18.62 -19.32
N VAL A 254 -0.03 18.13 -20.52
CA VAL A 254 -1.34 17.50 -20.78
C VAL A 254 -1.51 16.23 -19.95
N ALA A 255 -0.52 15.34 -19.96
CA ALA A 255 -0.56 14.11 -19.19
C ALA A 255 -0.61 14.41 -17.68
N PHE A 256 0.22 15.33 -17.20
CA PHE A 256 0.28 15.71 -15.81
C PHE A 256 -1.06 16.30 -15.33
N LYS A 257 -1.61 17.26 -16.07
CA LYS A 257 -2.91 17.86 -15.71
C LYS A 257 -4.06 16.87 -15.76
N LYS A 258 -4.02 15.92 -16.71
CA LYS A 258 -5.02 14.84 -16.80
C LYS A 258 -5.00 13.95 -15.56
N HIS A 259 -3.81 13.62 -15.03
CA HIS A 259 -3.66 12.68 -13.91
C HIS A 259 -3.72 13.35 -12.53
N PHE A 260 -3.29 14.62 -12.43
CA PHE A 260 -3.16 15.30 -11.14
C PHE A 260 -4.11 16.50 -10.98
N HIS A 261 -4.91 16.80 -11.99
CA HIS A 261 -5.80 17.96 -12.04
C HIS A 261 -5.11 19.32 -11.83
N LEU A 262 -3.79 19.33 -11.69
CA LEU A 262 -2.91 20.48 -11.50
C LEU A 262 -1.86 20.54 -12.62
N THR A 263 -1.35 21.73 -12.91
CA THR A 263 -0.13 21.84 -13.71
C THR A 263 1.10 21.45 -12.87
N PRO A 264 2.22 21.02 -13.47
CA PRO A 264 3.45 20.71 -12.73
C PRO A 264 3.95 21.86 -11.84
N THR A 265 3.74 23.11 -12.27
CA THR A 265 4.15 24.30 -11.50
C THR A 265 3.25 24.52 -10.27
N GLU A 266 1.93 24.39 -10.43
CA GLU A 266 0.97 24.47 -9.33
C GLU A 266 1.23 23.34 -8.32
N TYR A 267 1.44 22.13 -8.80
CA TYR A 267 1.79 20.98 -7.99
C TYR A 267 3.05 21.22 -7.14
N ARG A 268 4.15 21.67 -7.78
CA ARG A 268 5.39 22.03 -7.07
C ARG A 268 5.15 23.08 -5.98
N LYS A 269 4.37 24.11 -6.30
CA LYS A 269 4.05 25.18 -5.34
C LYS A 269 3.29 24.64 -4.14
N GLN A 270 2.24 23.85 -4.38
CA GLN A 270 1.40 23.28 -3.34
C GLN A 270 2.21 22.35 -2.43
N VAL A 271 3.01 21.44 -2.98
CA VAL A 271 3.84 20.52 -2.20
C VAL A 271 4.93 21.25 -1.41
N LYS A 272 5.54 22.32 -1.96
CA LYS A 272 6.51 23.15 -1.21
C LYS A 272 5.86 23.90 -0.04
N GLU A 273 4.62 24.31 -0.17
CA GLU A 273 3.87 24.93 0.93
C GLU A 273 3.54 23.91 2.03
N ILE A 274 3.19 22.68 1.64
CA ILE A 274 2.95 21.54 2.57
C ILE A 274 4.27 21.02 3.14
N GLY A 275 5.28 20.79 2.33
CA GLY A 275 6.56 20.13 2.68
C GLY A 275 7.47 20.92 3.61
N ARG A 276 7.12 22.16 3.95
CA ARG A 276 7.76 22.89 5.07
C ARG A 276 7.39 22.30 6.44
N LYS A 277 6.48 21.32 6.50
CA LYS A 277 5.93 20.75 7.75
C LYS A 277 6.10 19.24 7.90
N THR A 278 6.61 18.49 6.91
CA THR A 278 6.45 17.01 6.91
C THR A 278 7.66 16.24 6.37
N THR A 279 7.86 15.02 6.89
CA THR A 279 8.91 14.07 6.49
C THR A 279 8.40 13.20 5.32
N LEU A 280 9.07 13.24 4.16
CA LEU A 280 8.75 12.38 3.01
C LEU A 280 9.58 11.10 3.07
N GLN A 281 8.92 9.93 3.00
CA GLN A 281 9.57 8.64 2.72
C GLN A 281 9.07 8.11 1.39
N ASN A 282 9.98 7.83 0.45
CA ASN A 282 9.66 7.31 -0.90
C ASN A 282 8.59 8.11 -1.67
N GLY A 283 8.58 9.43 -1.52
CA GLY A 283 7.59 10.30 -2.19
C GLY A 283 6.21 10.33 -1.55
N VAL A 284 6.03 9.66 -0.42
CA VAL A 284 4.79 9.60 0.35
C VAL A 284 4.97 10.36 1.66
N GLU A 285 4.04 11.23 1.99
CA GLU A 285 4.02 11.94 3.27
C GLU A 285 3.50 11.02 4.37
N ILE A 286 4.43 10.55 5.22
CA ILE A 286 4.06 9.73 6.38
C ILE A 286 3.42 10.62 7.44
N VAL A 287 2.26 10.21 7.90
CA VAL A 287 1.54 10.87 9.01
C VAL A 287 1.88 10.13 10.30
N SER A 288 2.30 10.88 11.32
CA SER A 288 2.57 10.27 12.62
C SER A 288 1.29 9.69 13.24
N VAL A 289 1.41 8.53 13.86
CA VAL A 289 0.33 7.94 14.68
C VAL A 289 -0.04 8.86 15.85
N GLU A 290 0.91 9.69 16.34
CA GLU A 290 0.67 10.67 17.40
C GLU A 290 -0.14 11.90 16.95
N ASN A 291 -0.43 12.01 15.65
CA ASN A 291 -1.37 13.03 15.15
C ASN A 291 -2.75 12.76 15.74
N GLN A 292 -3.37 13.77 16.36
CA GLN A 292 -4.61 13.61 17.11
C GLN A 292 -5.75 13.11 16.21
N ASP A 293 -5.88 13.64 15.00
CA ASP A 293 -6.90 13.21 14.05
C ASP A 293 -6.76 11.72 13.70
N VAL A 294 -5.50 11.25 13.54
CA VAL A 294 -5.20 9.85 13.27
C VAL A 294 -5.50 8.98 14.48
N LEU A 295 -5.10 9.41 15.67
CA LEU A 295 -5.40 8.69 16.91
C LEU A 295 -6.90 8.53 17.12
N ASP A 296 -7.68 9.59 16.92
CA ASP A 296 -9.13 9.56 17.07
C ASP A 296 -9.78 8.60 16.06
N LEU A 297 -9.29 8.58 14.81
CA LEU A 297 -9.74 7.63 13.79
C LEU A 297 -9.38 6.19 14.15
N LEU A 298 -8.16 5.91 14.58
CA LEU A 298 -7.75 4.56 15.00
C LEU A 298 -8.54 4.10 16.24
N HIS A 299 -8.77 4.98 17.21
CA HIS A 299 -9.58 4.67 18.38
C HIS A 299 -11.05 4.42 18.02
N SER A 300 -11.58 5.08 16.99
CA SER A 300 -12.95 4.80 16.53
C SER A 300 -13.11 3.37 16.00
N PHE A 301 -12.04 2.72 15.54
CA PHE A 301 -12.05 1.31 15.12
C PHE A 301 -12.06 0.33 16.30
N LEU A 302 -11.78 0.80 17.50
CA LEU A 302 -11.82 -0.01 18.72
C LEU A 302 -13.22 -0.05 19.37
N SER A 303 -14.13 0.83 18.97
CA SER A 303 -15.40 1.09 19.68
C SER A 303 -16.56 0.18 19.24
N TYR A 304 -16.29 -0.98 18.64
CA TYR A 304 -17.32 -1.95 18.32
C TYR A 304 -17.39 -3.04 19.40
N GLU A 305 -18.53 -3.35 19.96
CA GLU A 305 -19.02 -4.24 21.04
C GLU A 305 -17.99 -5.01 21.92
N ASP A 306 -16.72 -5.06 21.56
CA ASP A 306 -15.59 -5.53 22.37
C ASP A 306 -14.90 -4.39 23.15
N ASP A 307 -15.52 -3.20 23.19
CA ASP A 307 -14.93 -1.98 23.77
C ASP A 307 -14.57 -2.15 25.24
N SER A 308 -15.36 -2.93 26.00
CA SER A 308 -15.03 -3.26 27.38
C SER A 308 -13.80 -4.19 27.46
N ARG A 309 -13.59 -5.07 26.49
CA ARG A 309 -12.49 -6.02 26.49
C ARG A 309 -11.20 -5.39 25.96
N ALA A 310 -11.25 -4.67 24.87
CA ALA A 310 -10.09 -3.98 24.30
C ALA A 310 -9.60 -2.82 25.19
N LYS A 311 -10.50 -2.00 25.76
CA LYS A 311 -10.16 -1.02 26.80
C LYS A 311 -9.61 -1.68 28.05
N SER A 312 -10.25 -2.74 28.53
CA SER A 312 -9.79 -3.52 29.70
C SER A 312 -8.44 -4.17 29.41
N GLU A 313 -8.18 -4.68 28.22
CA GLU A 313 -6.88 -5.25 27.81
C GLU A 313 -5.80 -4.18 27.74
N LEU A 314 -6.07 -3.02 27.15
CA LEU A 314 -5.14 -1.88 27.10
C LEU A 314 -4.87 -1.29 28.49
N GLU A 315 -5.88 -1.12 29.32
CA GLU A 315 -5.75 -0.66 30.72
C GLU A 315 -5.01 -1.68 31.57
N PHE A 316 -5.34 -2.97 31.45
CA PHE A 316 -4.67 -4.06 32.15
C PHE A 316 -3.18 -4.14 31.75
N MET A 317 -2.86 -3.99 30.46
CA MET A 317 -1.48 -3.98 29.99
C MET A 317 -0.72 -2.77 30.47
N SER A 318 -1.33 -1.58 30.47
CA SER A 318 -0.74 -0.37 31.02
C SER A 318 -0.45 -0.48 32.52
N GLN A 319 -1.38 -0.98 33.31
CA GLN A 319 -1.19 -1.24 34.76
C GLN A 319 -0.09 -2.28 35.02
N LYS A 320 -0.04 -3.35 34.22
CA LYS A 320 0.97 -4.39 34.37
C LYS A 320 2.37 -3.87 34.00
N LEU A 321 2.47 -3.01 33.01
CA LEU A 321 3.72 -2.34 32.62
C LEU A 321 4.21 -1.41 33.74
N GLU A 322 3.35 -0.59 34.33
CA GLU A 322 3.71 0.28 35.47
C GLU A 322 4.14 -0.53 36.70
N THR A 323 3.47 -1.65 36.97
CA THR A 323 3.85 -2.57 38.05
C THR A 323 5.22 -3.21 37.81
N LEU A 324 5.53 -3.59 36.57
CA LEU A 324 6.84 -4.14 36.18
C LEU A 324 7.94 -3.07 36.27
N LYS A 325 7.67 -1.85 35.81
CA LYS A 325 8.61 -0.72 35.95
C LYS A 325 8.93 -0.41 37.42
N ALA A 326 7.91 -0.41 38.27
CA ALA A 326 8.09 -0.22 39.73
C ALA A 326 8.96 -1.32 40.34
N LYS A 327 8.68 -2.61 40.02
CA LYS A 327 9.50 -3.74 40.50
C LYS A 327 10.95 -3.68 39.97
N LEU A 328 11.14 -3.27 38.75
CA LEU A 328 12.49 -3.10 38.16
C LEU A 328 13.25 -1.98 38.88
N ALA A 329 12.58 -0.87 39.18
CA ALA A 329 13.16 0.25 39.94
C ALA A 329 13.56 -0.14 41.34
N ASP A 330 12.77 -1.00 42.00
CA ASP A 330 13.10 -1.53 43.35
C ASP A 330 14.28 -2.51 43.31
N VAL A 331 14.38 -3.35 42.29
CA VAL A 331 15.55 -4.23 42.08
C VAL A 331 16.83 -3.40 41.79
N VAL A 332 16.74 -2.38 40.95
CA VAL A 332 17.89 -1.48 40.66
C VAL A 332 18.33 -0.69 41.90
N LYS A 333 17.42 -0.35 42.82
CA LYS A 333 17.77 0.30 44.08
C LYS A 333 18.38 -0.63 45.12
N ALA A 334 18.15 -1.95 44.98
CA ALA A 334 18.67 -2.96 45.87
C ALA A 334 20.02 -3.56 45.47
N LEU A 335 20.49 -3.21 44.24
CA LEU A 335 21.84 -3.46 43.70
C LEU A 335 22.75 -2.26 43.94
#